data_06d5eef5a278d7152e8e8c80ea1e8616
#
_entry.id   06d5eef5a278d7152e8e8c80ea1e8616
#
_cell.length_a   1.000
_cell.length_b   1.000
_cell.length_c   1.000
_cell.angle_alpha   90.00
_cell.angle_beta   90.00
_cell.angle_gamma   90.00
#
_symmetry.space_group_name_H-M   'P 1'
#
loop_
_entity.id
_entity.type
_entity.pdbx_description
1 polymer ?
#
loop_
_entity_poly.entity_id
_entity_poly.type
_entity_poly.pdbx_seq_one_letter_code
_entity_poly.pdbx_strand_id
1 'polypeptide(L)'
;HGYACSLTLGAMFDFNLSKDSEDLGKVLTMFRNCYGTPESTFHECFSHFLECCNVPRTLGEFGVIPSDITNLVNHAFHPDRFKNMIYTLSESQVRGIYTETL
;
A
#
# COMPACT_ATOMS: atom_id res chain seq x y z
N HIS A 1 13.86 6.70 -2.20
CA HIS A 1 12.83 6.32 -3.19
C HIS A 1 12.24 4.94 -2.88
N GLY A 2 13.08 3.94 -2.62
CA GLY A 2 12.61 2.59 -2.29
C GLY A 2 11.73 2.54 -1.04
N TYR A 3 12.07 3.26 0.00
CA TYR A 3 11.23 3.36 1.19
C TYR A 3 9.88 4.00 0.87
N ALA A 4 9.87 5.09 0.12
CA ALA A 4 8.63 5.77 -0.25
C ALA A 4 7.70 4.85 -1.05
N CYS A 5 8.23 4.06 -1.98
CA CYS A 5 7.45 3.09 -2.74
C CYS A 5 6.89 1.96 -1.86
N SER A 6 7.67 1.48 -0.88
CA SER A 6 7.25 0.38 -0.03
C SER A 6 6.14 0.75 0.95
N LEU A 7 6.05 2.02 1.37
CA LEU A 7 5.08 2.46 2.37
C LEU A 7 3.62 2.25 1.95
N THR A 8 3.30 2.44 0.68
CA THR A 8 1.93 2.33 0.18
C THR A 8 1.67 1.04 -0.63
N LEU A 9 2.72 0.26 -0.90
CA LEU A 9 2.62 -0.90 -1.77
C LEU A 9 1.60 -1.92 -1.24
N GLY A 10 1.61 -2.21 0.06
CA GLY A 10 0.69 -3.18 0.65
C GLY A 10 -0.77 -2.80 0.47
N ALA A 11 -1.12 -1.56 0.80
CA ALA A 11 -2.49 -1.06 0.67
C ALA A 11 -2.91 -0.96 -0.81
N MET A 12 -2.01 -0.57 -1.69
CA MET A 12 -2.25 -0.54 -3.14
C MET A 12 -2.50 -1.93 -3.70
N PHE A 13 -1.74 -2.92 -3.24
CA PHE A 13 -1.93 -4.31 -3.65
C PHE A 13 -3.32 -4.81 -3.23
N ASP A 14 -3.72 -4.58 -1.99
CA ASP A 14 -5.05 -4.99 -1.51
C ASP A 14 -6.17 -4.31 -2.30
N PHE A 15 -5.99 -3.04 -2.67
CA PHE A 15 -6.95 -2.35 -3.54
C PHE A 15 -7.07 -3.04 -4.90
N ASN A 16 -5.94 -3.34 -5.56
CA ASN A 16 -5.94 -4.01 -6.85
C ASN A 16 -6.51 -5.43 -6.75
N LEU A 17 -6.20 -6.14 -5.67
CA LEU A 17 -6.72 -7.48 -5.40
C LEU A 17 -8.25 -7.49 -5.32
N SER A 18 -8.85 -6.44 -4.78
CA SER A 18 -10.31 -6.31 -4.71
C SER A 18 -10.96 -6.20 -6.09
N LYS A 19 -10.20 -5.83 -7.11
CA LYS A 19 -10.67 -5.69 -8.50
C LYS A 19 -10.34 -6.90 -9.38
N ASP A 20 -9.19 -7.52 -9.15
CA ASP A 20 -8.72 -8.69 -9.90
C ASP A 20 -8.00 -9.64 -8.94
N SER A 21 -8.65 -10.74 -8.60
CA SER A 21 -8.19 -11.67 -7.58
C SER A 21 -7.43 -12.88 -8.12
N GLU A 22 -7.36 -13.09 -9.45
CA GLU A 22 -6.77 -14.31 -10.00
C GLU A 22 -5.25 -14.34 -9.81
N ASP A 23 -4.51 -13.51 -10.53
CA ASP A 23 -3.05 -13.51 -10.45
C ASP A 23 -2.53 -12.93 -9.14
N LEU A 24 -3.15 -11.85 -8.67
CA LEU A 24 -2.77 -11.23 -7.41
C LEU A 24 -3.07 -12.14 -6.22
N GLY A 25 -4.12 -12.96 -6.30
CA GLY A 25 -4.43 -13.97 -5.29
C GLY A 25 -3.32 -15.00 -5.12
N LYS A 26 -2.65 -15.38 -6.20
CA LYS A 26 -1.50 -16.29 -6.15
C LYS A 26 -0.33 -15.66 -5.39
N VAL A 27 -0.04 -14.40 -5.64
CA VAL A 27 0.99 -13.65 -4.92
C VAL A 27 0.65 -13.53 -3.44
N LEU A 28 -0.62 -13.21 -3.12
CA LEU A 28 -1.09 -13.15 -1.74
C LEU A 28 -0.89 -14.48 -1.00
N THR A 29 -1.22 -15.60 -1.65
CA THR A 29 -1.02 -16.93 -1.06
C THR A 29 0.44 -17.18 -0.69
N MET A 30 1.38 -16.79 -1.55
CA MET A 30 2.80 -16.91 -1.27
C MET A 30 3.21 -16.08 -0.04
N PHE A 31 2.75 -14.83 0.03
CA PHE A 31 3.05 -13.96 1.17
C PHE A 31 2.42 -14.45 2.47
N ARG A 32 1.20 -14.96 2.43
CA ARG A 32 0.55 -15.58 3.60
C ARG A 32 1.35 -16.76 4.14
N ASN A 33 1.89 -17.59 3.27
CA ASN A 33 2.70 -18.74 3.67
C ASN A 33 4.02 -18.33 4.32
N CYS A 34 4.62 -17.22 3.91
CA CYS A 34 5.93 -16.76 4.41
C CYS A 34 5.81 -15.78 5.58
N TYR A 35 4.82 -14.89 5.58
CA TYR A 35 4.78 -13.74 6.46
C TYR A 35 3.43 -13.50 7.15
N GLY A 36 2.52 -14.43 7.10
CA GLY A 36 1.20 -14.22 7.68
C GLY A 36 0.46 -15.51 7.99
N THR A 37 -0.85 -15.38 8.09
CA THR A 37 -1.81 -16.47 8.30
C THR A 37 -2.69 -16.61 7.06
N PRO A 38 -3.50 -17.70 6.94
CA PRO A 38 -4.41 -17.86 5.80
C PRO A 38 -5.45 -16.73 5.64
N GLU A 39 -5.62 -15.90 6.67
CA GLU A 39 -6.62 -14.81 6.69
C GLU A 39 -6.00 -13.42 6.59
N SER A 40 -4.66 -13.29 6.58
CA SER A 40 -3.98 -12.00 6.52
C SER A 40 -4.24 -11.30 5.19
N THR A 41 -4.35 -9.95 5.24
CA THR A 41 -4.30 -9.12 4.04
C THR A 41 -2.88 -9.09 3.49
N PHE A 42 -2.71 -8.69 2.23
CA PHE A 42 -1.36 -8.49 1.69
C PHE A 42 -0.63 -7.38 2.47
N HIS A 43 -1.34 -6.31 2.83
CA HIS A 43 -0.76 -5.22 3.63
C HIS A 43 -0.16 -5.73 4.95
N GLU A 44 -0.87 -6.60 5.66
CA GLU A 44 -0.37 -7.21 6.90
C GLU A 44 0.88 -8.05 6.66
N CYS A 45 0.87 -8.91 5.66
CA CYS A 45 2.02 -9.74 5.30
C CYS A 45 3.22 -8.89 4.90
N PHE A 46 3.00 -7.87 4.10
CA PHE A 46 4.06 -6.99 3.61
C PHE A 46 4.65 -6.14 4.74
N SER A 47 3.83 -5.68 5.68
CA SER A 47 4.30 -5.00 6.89
C SER A 47 5.22 -5.90 7.72
N HIS A 48 4.87 -7.18 7.87
CA HIS A 48 5.73 -8.14 8.56
C HIS A 48 7.05 -8.35 7.81
N PHE A 49 7.00 -8.45 6.48
CA PHE A 49 8.21 -8.54 5.66
C PHE A 49 9.12 -7.33 5.86
N LEU A 50 8.57 -6.11 5.84
CA LEU A 50 9.34 -4.89 6.08
C LEU A 50 9.95 -4.86 7.48
N GLU A 51 9.21 -5.34 8.48
CA GLU A 51 9.73 -5.49 9.84
C GLU A 51 10.94 -6.43 9.89
N CYS A 52 10.87 -7.57 9.24
CA CYS A 52 11.99 -8.51 9.13
C CYS A 52 13.22 -7.89 8.44
N CYS A 53 13.01 -6.93 7.56
CA CYS A 53 14.08 -6.20 6.87
C CYS A 53 14.58 -4.99 7.64
N ASN A 54 14.05 -4.69 8.82
CA ASN A 54 14.32 -3.48 9.60
C ASN A 54 14.05 -2.19 8.81
N VAL A 55 12.98 -2.17 8.02
CA VAL A 55 12.56 -1.02 7.22
C VAL A 55 11.33 -0.40 7.86
N PRO A 56 11.25 0.95 7.92
CA PRO A 56 10.04 1.62 8.39
C PRO A 56 8.79 1.17 7.63
N ARG A 57 7.67 0.99 8.34
CA ARG A 57 6.44 0.39 7.82
C ARG A 57 5.32 1.40 7.63
N THR A 58 5.42 2.56 8.24
CA THR A 58 4.35 3.56 8.24
C THR A 58 4.89 4.94 7.87
N LEU A 59 4.00 5.76 7.34
CA LEU A 59 4.29 7.17 7.09
C LEU A 59 4.62 7.90 8.39
N GLY A 60 3.98 7.52 9.49
CA GLY A 60 4.22 8.12 10.80
C GLY A 60 5.67 7.97 11.27
N GLU A 61 6.32 6.85 10.94
CA GLU A 61 7.74 6.63 11.27
C GLU A 61 8.67 7.61 10.54
N PHE A 62 8.20 8.25 9.46
CA PHE A 62 8.91 9.32 8.75
C PHE A 62 8.44 10.73 9.18
N GLY A 63 7.64 10.83 10.24
CA GLY A 63 7.17 12.11 10.75
C GLY A 63 5.91 12.67 10.08
N VAL A 64 5.26 11.91 9.22
CA VAL A 64 3.98 12.30 8.62
C VAL A 64 2.89 12.24 9.69
N ILE A 65 2.11 13.29 9.80
CA ILE A 65 0.99 13.38 10.73
C ILE A 65 -0.35 13.45 9.98
N PRO A 66 -1.48 13.17 10.62
CA PRO A 66 -2.79 13.15 9.94
C PRO A 66 -3.12 14.41 9.14
N SER A 67 -2.69 15.58 9.59
CA SER A 67 -2.91 16.84 8.88
C SER A 67 -2.15 16.95 7.55
N ASP A 68 -1.12 16.14 7.33
CA ASP A 68 -0.35 16.13 6.09
C ASP A 68 -1.05 15.36 4.96
N ILE A 69 -2.02 14.51 5.30
CA ILE A 69 -2.69 13.62 4.34
C ILE A 69 -3.32 14.41 3.17
N THR A 70 -3.95 15.55 3.46
CA THR A 70 -4.55 16.38 2.40
C THR A 70 -3.51 16.84 1.38
N ASN A 71 -2.35 17.27 1.82
CA ASN A 71 -1.25 17.66 0.92
C ASN A 71 -0.73 16.47 0.11
N LEU A 72 -0.58 15.31 0.76
CA LEU A 72 -0.15 14.09 0.07
C LEU A 72 -1.15 13.68 -1.02
N VAL A 73 -2.44 13.71 -0.73
CA VAL A 73 -3.50 13.42 -1.69
C VAL A 73 -3.45 14.39 -2.86
N ASN A 74 -3.35 15.70 -2.59
CA ASN A 74 -3.29 16.71 -3.65
C ASN A 74 -2.09 16.54 -4.59
N HIS A 75 -0.95 16.08 -4.08
CA HIS A 75 0.26 15.83 -4.88
C HIS A 75 0.30 14.45 -5.53
N ALA A 76 -0.57 13.52 -5.14
CA ALA A 76 -0.61 12.17 -5.69
C ALA A 76 -1.13 12.14 -7.13
N PHE A 77 -2.04 13.05 -7.48
CA PHE A 77 -2.71 13.06 -8.78
C PHE A 77 -1.83 13.70 -9.86
N HIS A 78 -0.80 12.97 -10.29
CA HIS A 78 0.04 13.39 -11.41
C HIS A 78 -0.42 12.62 -12.67
N PRO A 79 -0.90 13.29 -13.72
CA PRO A 79 -1.48 12.62 -14.90
C PRO A 79 -0.58 11.55 -15.51
N ASP A 80 0.72 11.81 -15.62
CA ASP A 80 1.66 10.87 -16.22
C ASP A 80 1.91 9.61 -15.37
N ARG A 81 1.74 9.70 -14.07
CA ARG A 81 1.92 8.56 -13.15
C ARG A 81 0.66 7.71 -13.08
N PHE A 82 -0.49 8.34 -13.05
CA PHE A 82 -1.78 7.64 -12.93
C PHE A 82 -2.13 6.80 -14.15
N LYS A 83 -1.67 7.18 -15.34
CA LYS A 83 -1.91 6.38 -16.56
C LYS A 83 -1.26 4.99 -16.54
N ASN A 84 -0.30 4.76 -15.66
CA ASN A 84 0.36 3.47 -15.50
C ASN A 84 -0.36 2.55 -14.51
N MET A 85 -1.40 3.02 -13.87
CA MET A 85 -2.18 2.21 -12.92
C MET A 85 -3.14 1.28 -13.65
N ILE A 86 -3.26 0.06 -13.15
CA ILE A 86 -4.21 -0.93 -13.68
C ILE A 86 -5.65 -0.43 -13.50
N TYR A 87 -5.96 0.14 -12.35
CA TYR A 87 -7.28 0.68 -12.01
C TYR A 87 -7.16 2.13 -11.54
N THR A 88 -8.11 2.95 -11.97
CA THR A 88 -8.16 4.36 -11.56
C THR A 88 -8.59 4.47 -10.12
N LEU A 89 -7.89 5.31 -9.35
CA LEU A 89 -8.21 5.63 -7.97
C LEU A 89 -8.95 6.97 -7.88
N SER A 90 -10.01 7.01 -7.08
CA SER A 90 -10.64 8.26 -6.68
C SER A 90 -9.83 8.96 -5.60
N GLU A 91 -10.11 10.24 -5.36
CA GLU A 91 -9.48 10.99 -4.28
C GLU A 91 -9.69 10.32 -2.91
N SER A 92 -10.92 9.85 -2.64
CA SER A 92 -11.21 9.18 -1.37
C SER A 92 -10.47 7.86 -1.21
N GLN A 93 -10.25 7.12 -2.29
CA GLN A 93 -9.46 5.89 -2.27
C GLN A 93 -7.97 6.17 -2.01
N VAL A 94 -7.41 7.19 -2.64
CA VAL A 94 -6.02 7.61 -2.39
C VAL A 94 -5.87 8.07 -0.93
N ARG A 95 -6.81 8.84 -0.43
CA ARG A 95 -6.85 9.27 0.97
C ARG A 95 -6.90 8.07 1.92
N GLY A 96 -7.73 7.09 1.61
CA GLY A 96 -7.83 5.84 2.37
C GLY A 96 -6.49 5.10 2.43
N ILE A 97 -5.79 4.98 1.31
CA ILE A 97 -4.48 4.33 1.25
C ILE A 97 -3.46 5.04 2.14
N TYR A 98 -3.36 6.37 2.05
CA TYR A 98 -2.45 7.12 2.92
C TYR A 98 -2.83 7.02 4.40
N THR A 99 -4.12 7.05 4.70
CA THR A 99 -4.60 6.92 6.09
C THR A 99 -4.27 5.54 6.67
N GLU A 100 -4.45 4.49 5.88
CA GLU A 100 -4.13 3.10 6.28
C GLU A 100 -2.63 2.92 6.53
N THR A 101 -1.78 3.65 5.81
CA THR A 101 -0.32 3.54 5.94
C THR A 101 0.29 4.56 6.91
N LEU A 102 -0.53 5.37 7.55
CA LEU A 102 -0.09 6.36 8.54
C LEU A 102 0.40 5.68 9.83
#